data_b8805b76f2a9da6bea4b489b3d2bb171
#
_entry.id   b8805b76f2a9da6bea4b489b3d2bb171
#
_cell.length_a   1.000
_cell.length_b   1.000
_cell.length_c   1.000
_cell.angle_alpha   90.00
_cell.angle_beta   90.00
_cell.angle_gamma   90.00
#
_symmetry.space_group_name_H-M   'P 1'
#
loop_
_entity.id
_entity.type
_entity.pdbx_description
1 polymer ?
#
loop_
_entity_poly.entity_id
_entity_poly.type
_entity_poly.pdbx_seq_one_letter_code
_entity_poly.pdbx_strand_id
1 'polypeptide(L)'
;MKITLISIDNTIISHGMRSISSYLKSKGHSTQLVFMPTEETNFKNYPKSVLKDLFSLVKDSDLIGISSMAFSYQRGIQIIKYIKQYIAKPIIWGGVHATICPEDCLKYADMVCLGEGEEAVLELVEKMSSSKDYLDTQNFWFRTNGKVIRNSLRPLTGNLDNYPFADYDLDT
;
A
#
# COMPACT_ATOMS: atom_id res chain seq x y z
N MET A 1 14.31 1.91 -4.62
CA MET A 1 13.00 2.25 -5.25
C MET A 1 12.36 3.41 -4.49
N LYS A 2 11.50 4.19 -5.18
CA LYS A 2 10.64 5.21 -4.58
C LYS A 2 9.23 4.64 -4.40
N ILE A 3 8.75 4.59 -3.16
CA ILE A 3 7.47 3.99 -2.79
C ILE A 3 6.57 5.07 -2.19
N THR A 4 5.36 5.25 -2.70
CA THR A 4 4.37 6.09 -2.03
C THR A 4 3.34 5.21 -1.32
N LEU A 5 3.15 5.46 -0.04
CA LEU A 5 2.22 4.75 0.85
C LEU A 5 1.06 5.68 1.20
N ILE A 6 -0.16 5.30 0.79
CA ILE A 6 -1.38 6.10 0.93
C ILE A 6 -2.26 5.51 2.02
N SER A 7 -2.51 6.25 3.08
CA SER A 7 -3.53 5.91 4.09
C SER A 7 -4.83 6.61 3.76
N ILE A 8 -5.91 5.83 3.58
CA ILE A 8 -7.23 6.35 3.25
C ILE A 8 -8.05 6.59 4.52
N ASP A 9 -7.64 5.97 5.61
CA ASP A 9 -8.38 6.01 6.87
C ASP A 9 -8.11 7.31 7.65
N ASN A 10 -9.09 7.69 8.46
CA ASN A 10 -9.20 8.98 9.14
C ASN A 10 -8.13 9.22 10.21
N THR A 11 -6.93 8.71 10.07
CA THR A 11 -5.92 8.96 11.09
C THR A 11 -4.53 9.11 10.51
N ILE A 12 -3.93 10.26 10.78
CA ILE A 12 -2.50 10.50 10.57
C ILE A 12 -1.63 9.54 11.41
N ILE A 13 -2.23 8.81 12.34
CA ILE A 13 -1.55 7.84 13.20
C ILE A 13 -1.09 6.64 12.38
N SER A 14 -1.97 6.02 11.59
CA SER A 14 -1.71 4.91 10.63
C SER A 14 -0.42 4.11 10.90
N HIS A 15 -0.34 3.50 12.10
CA HIS A 15 0.89 2.86 12.58
C HIS A 15 1.51 1.87 11.57
N GLY A 16 0.70 0.99 10.97
CA GLY A 16 1.21 0.01 10.01
C GLY A 16 1.89 0.64 8.80
N MET A 17 1.32 1.73 8.24
CA MET A 17 1.96 2.41 7.10
C MET A 17 3.26 3.10 7.51
N ARG A 18 3.30 3.69 8.71
CA ARG A 18 4.50 4.33 9.25
C ARG A 18 5.59 3.31 9.60
N SER A 19 5.21 2.13 10.11
CA SER A 19 6.11 1.02 10.37
C SER A 19 6.73 0.49 9.08
N ILE A 20 5.91 0.24 8.05
CA ILE A 20 6.39 -0.17 6.73
C ILE A 20 7.32 0.90 6.13
N SER A 21 6.97 2.18 6.21
CA SER A 21 7.80 3.29 5.72
C SER A 21 9.17 3.30 6.39
N SER A 22 9.20 3.29 7.70
CA SER A 22 10.42 3.28 8.51
C SER A 22 11.29 2.08 8.17
N TYR A 23 10.70 0.88 8.06
CA TYR A 23 11.43 -0.33 7.74
C TYR A 23 12.04 -0.29 6.34
N LEU A 24 11.30 0.17 5.34
CA LEU A 24 11.81 0.39 3.98
C LEU A 24 12.94 1.44 3.94
N LYS A 25 12.80 2.56 4.66
CA LYS A 25 13.83 3.60 4.77
C LYS A 25 15.11 3.02 5.39
N SER A 26 15.01 2.18 6.44
CA SER A 26 16.16 1.55 7.08
C SER A 26 16.95 0.60 6.15
N LYS A 27 16.31 0.14 5.06
CA LYS A 27 16.91 -0.71 4.03
C LYS A 27 17.32 0.06 2.76
N GLY A 28 17.33 1.40 2.83
CA GLY A 28 17.81 2.28 1.75
C GLY A 28 16.80 2.58 0.66
N HIS A 29 15.52 2.30 0.88
CA HIS A 29 14.46 2.71 -0.04
C HIS A 29 13.93 4.11 0.31
N SER A 30 13.43 4.83 -0.70
CA SER A 30 12.78 6.12 -0.49
C SER A 30 11.28 5.91 -0.34
N THR A 31 10.71 6.41 0.74
CA THR A 31 9.26 6.34 0.98
C THR A 31 8.65 7.72 1.14
N GLN A 32 7.41 7.86 0.71
CA GLN A 32 6.55 9.02 0.94
C GLN A 32 5.24 8.54 1.54
N LEU A 33 4.85 9.12 2.67
CA LEU A 33 3.55 8.86 3.30
C LEU A 33 2.55 9.93 2.86
N VAL A 34 1.39 9.50 2.42
CA VAL A 34 0.26 10.37 2.05
C VAL A 34 -0.95 9.99 2.88
N PHE A 35 -1.46 10.94 3.64
CA PHE A 35 -2.68 10.77 4.42
C PHE A 35 -3.82 11.49 3.70
N MET A 36 -4.82 10.71 3.29
CA MET A 36 -5.95 11.29 2.55
C MET A 36 -6.85 12.10 3.49
N PRO A 37 -7.38 13.23 3.02
CA PRO A 37 -8.28 14.03 3.83
C PRO A 37 -9.55 13.24 4.14
N THR A 38 -10.04 13.43 5.35
CA THR A 38 -11.27 12.81 5.82
C THR A 38 -12.23 13.93 6.18
N GLU A 39 -13.29 14.03 5.43
CA GLU A 39 -14.42 14.84 5.86
C GLU A 39 -15.24 14.03 6.86
N GLU A 40 -15.64 14.65 7.96
CA GLU A 40 -16.40 14.03 9.05
C GLU A 40 -17.74 13.44 8.62
N THR A 41 -18.21 13.83 7.46
CA THR A 41 -19.50 13.43 6.99
C THR A 41 -19.38 12.67 5.68
N ASN A 42 -19.42 11.42 5.72
CA ASN A 42 -19.82 10.59 4.60
C ASN A 42 -18.72 9.81 3.88
N PHE A 43 -19.03 8.56 3.69
CA PHE A 43 -18.57 7.61 2.69
C PHE A 43 -18.58 8.12 1.23
N LYS A 44 -18.46 9.43 1.03
CA LYS A 44 -18.47 10.06 -0.30
C LYS A 44 -17.12 9.91 -0.97
N ASN A 45 -17.16 9.89 -2.28
CA ASN A 45 -15.98 9.93 -3.12
C ASN A 45 -15.18 11.22 -2.94
N TYR A 46 -13.87 11.15 -3.12
CA TYR A 46 -13.02 12.33 -3.14
C TYR A 46 -13.37 13.24 -4.32
N PRO A 47 -13.33 14.57 -4.14
CA PRO A 47 -13.41 15.52 -5.24
C PRO A 47 -12.27 15.31 -6.25
N LYS A 48 -12.51 15.67 -7.51
CA LYS A 48 -11.48 15.55 -8.55
C LYS A 48 -10.21 16.36 -8.25
N SER A 49 -10.31 17.49 -7.56
CA SER A 49 -9.17 18.28 -7.10
C SER A 49 -8.24 17.46 -6.19
N VAL A 50 -8.79 16.81 -5.17
CA VAL A 50 -8.04 15.97 -4.23
C VAL A 50 -7.35 14.80 -4.96
N LEU A 51 -8.04 14.17 -5.92
CA LEU A 51 -7.43 13.11 -6.73
C LEU A 51 -6.31 13.62 -7.63
N LYS A 52 -6.43 14.84 -8.17
CA LYS A 52 -5.40 15.48 -8.97
C LYS A 52 -4.15 15.81 -8.11
N ASP A 53 -4.37 16.32 -6.90
CA ASP A 53 -3.28 16.60 -5.97
C ASP A 53 -2.57 15.30 -5.57
N LEU A 54 -3.33 14.26 -5.21
CA LEU A 54 -2.78 12.94 -4.96
C LEU A 54 -1.97 12.43 -6.14
N PHE A 55 -2.49 12.55 -7.37
CA PHE A 55 -1.78 12.10 -8.57
C PHE A 55 -0.43 12.79 -8.74
N SER A 56 -0.35 14.09 -8.44
CA SER A 56 0.92 14.82 -8.51
C SER A 56 1.98 14.29 -7.55
N LEU A 57 1.56 13.72 -6.41
CA LEU A 57 2.45 13.11 -5.42
C LEU A 57 2.92 11.70 -5.82
N VAL A 58 2.08 10.93 -6.52
CA VAL A 58 2.36 9.51 -6.79
C VAL A 58 2.94 9.24 -8.18
N LYS A 59 2.84 10.17 -9.11
CA LYS A 59 3.21 9.95 -10.54
C LYS A 59 4.64 9.47 -10.76
N ASP A 60 5.57 9.88 -9.90
CA ASP A 60 6.99 9.56 -10.00
C ASP A 60 7.39 8.36 -9.11
N SER A 61 6.43 7.66 -8.52
CA SER A 61 6.69 6.47 -7.70
C SER A 61 6.96 5.25 -8.57
N ASP A 62 7.80 4.35 -8.09
CA ASP A 62 8.02 3.04 -8.70
C ASP A 62 6.93 2.05 -8.28
N LEU A 63 6.41 2.21 -7.06
CA LEU A 63 5.40 1.37 -6.44
C LEU A 63 4.48 2.22 -5.58
N ILE A 64 3.18 1.93 -5.60
CA ILE A 64 2.16 2.62 -4.81
C ILE A 64 1.50 1.61 -3.88
N GLY A 65 1.52 1.88 -2.58
CA GLY A 65 0.80 1.11 -1.55
C GLY A 65 -0.41 1.88 -1.05
N ILE A 66 -1.55 1.20 -0.91
CA ILE A 66 -2.79 1.77 -0.37
C ILE A 66 -3.20 0.93 0.84
N SER A 67 -3.57 1.59 1.94
CA SER A 67 -4.15 0.93 3.11
C SER A 67 -5.55 1.46 3.37
N SER A 68 -6.50 0.55 3.63
CA SER A 68 -7.87 0.90 3.94
C SER A 68 -8.55 -0.04 4.93
N MET A 69 -9.45 0.54 5.71
CA MET A 69 -10.47 -0.19 6.47
C MET A 69 -11.68 -0.49 5.57
N ALA A 70 -12.62 -1.30 6.05
CA ALA A 70 -13.79 -1.68 5.27
C ALA A 70 -14.67 -0.49 4.86
N PHE A 71 -14.82 0.50 5.73
CA PHE A 71 -15.64 1.69 5.45
C PHE A 71 -15.04 2.61 4.38
N SER A 72 -13.73 2.55 4.15
CA SER A 72 -13.02 3.37 3.14
C SER A 72 -12.76 2.62 1.81
N TYR A 73 -13.25 1.39 1.67
CA TYR A 73 -13.05 0.54 0.49
C TYR A 73 -13.42 1.22 -0.83
N GLN A 74 -14.58 1.90 -0.90
CA GLN A 74 -15.02 2.59 -2.12
C GLN A 74 -14.08 3.72 -2.52
N ARG A 75 -13.50 4.43 -1.55
CA ARG A 75 -12.47 5.45 -1.79
C ARG A 75 -11.18 4.84 -2.34
N GLY A 76 -10.81 3.65 -1.86
CA GLY A 76 -9.69 2.88 -2.41
C GLY A 76 -9.89 2.55 -3.88
N ILE A 77 -11.07 2.05 -4.26
CA ILE A 77 -11.42 1.80 -5.66
C ILE A 77 -11.30 3.09 -6.49
N GLN A 78 -11.81 4.20 -5.98
CA GLN A 78 -11.77 5.48 -6.68
C GLN A 78 -10.33 5.93 -6.95
N ILE A 79 -9.47 5.87 -5.93
CA ILE A 79 -8.04 6.23 -6.04
C ILE A 79 -7.35 5.36 -7.09
N ILE A 80 -7.49 4.03 -6.99
CA ILE A 80 -6.84 3.09 -7.93
C ILE A 80 -7.30 3.34 -9.35
N LYS A 81 -8.61 3.46 -9.58
CA LYS A 81 -9.15 3.75 -10.90
C LYS A 81 -8.63 5.07 -11.46
N TYR A 82 -8.53 6.10 -10.62
CA TYR A 82 -8.02 7.40 -11.05
C TYR A 82 -6.54 7.32 -11.44
N ILE A 83 -5.70 6.72 -10.60
CA ILE A 83 -4.27 6.58 -10.88
C ILE A 83 -4.04 5.80 -12.17
N LYS A 84 -4.70 4.64 -12.32
CA LYS A 84 -4.56 3.74 -13.49
C LYS A 84 -5.05 4.35 -14.81
N GLN A 85 -5.81 5.45 -14.79
CA GLN A 85 -6.15 6.19 -16.02
C GLN A 85 -4.95 6.90 -16.64
N TYR A 86 -3.92 7.23 -15.85
CA TYR A 86 -2.81 8.09 -16.29
C TYR A 86 -1.46 7.40 -16.26
N ILE A 87 -1.24 6.43 -15.37
CA ILE A 87 0.04 5.72 -15.24
C ILE A 87 -0.16 4.22 -15.02
N ALA A 88 0.76 3.44 -15.58
CA ALA A 88 0.81 1.98 -15.42
C ALA A 88 1.85 1.60 -14.34
N LYS A 89 1.63 2.06 -13.11
CA LYS A 89 2.48 1.69 -11.97
C LYS A 89 1.85 0.59 -11.16
N PRO A 90 2.63 -0.35 -10.60
CA PRO A 90 2.11 -1.41 -9.75
C PRO A 90 1.50 -0.83 -8.47
N ILE A 91 0.33 -1.35 -8.09
CA ILE A 91 -0.41 -0.90 -6.91
C ILE A 91 -0.65 -2.08 -5.96
N ILE A 92 -0.19 -1.93 -4.71
CA ILE A 92 -0.50 -2.81 -3.58
C ILE A 92 -1.75 -2.28 -2.87
N TRP A 93 -2.64 -3.18 -2.50
CA TRP A 93 -3.70 -2.88 -1.54
C TRP A 93 -3.49 -3.71 -0.28
N GLY A 94 -3.30 -3.05 0.86
CA GLY A 94 -3.13 -3.64 2.18
C GLY A 94 -4.15 -3.11 3.18
N GLY A 95 -3.93 -3.42 4.44
CA GLY A 95 -4.78 -3.05 5.56
C GLY A 95 -5.84 -4.08 5.89
N VAL A 96 -6.70 -3.75 6.86
CA VAL A 96 -7.66 -4.71 7.42
C VAL A 96 -8.64 -5.23 6.37
N HIS A 97 -9.18 -4.35 5.51
CA HIS A 97 -10.12 -4.78 4.48
C HIS A 97 -9.48 -5.75 3.49
N ALA A 98 -8.27 -5.46 3.05
CA ALA A 98 -7.52 -6.31 2.11
C ALA A 98 -7.21 -7.70 2.71
N THR A 99 -6.95 -7.74 4.02
CA THR A 99 -6.71 -9.00 4.73
C THR A 99 -7.97 -9.87 4.82
N ILE A 100 -9.14 -9.25 5.03
CA ILE A 100 -10.42 -9.97 5.21
C ILE A 100 -11.09 -10.30 3.87
N CYS A 101 -10.99 -9.40 2.87
CA CYS A 101 -11.64 -9.51 1.57
C CYS A 101 -10.63 -9.32 0.41
N PRO A 102 -9.59 -10.17 0.32
CA PRO A 102 -8.52 -9.97 -0.67
C PRO A 102 -9.00 -10.08 -2.12
N GLU A 103 -9.97 -10.97 -2.41
CA GLU A 103 -10.52 -11.07 -3.77
C GLU A 103 -11.17 -9.76 -4.24
N ASP A 104 -11.83 -9.03 -3.35
CA ASP A 104 -12.48 -7.77 -3.71
C ASP A 104 -11.45 -6.69 -4.03
N CYS A 105 -10.39 -6.58 -3.25
CA CYS A 105 -9.29 -5.66 -3.49
C CYS A 105 -8.53 -6.01 -4.78
N LEU A 106 -8.30 -7.30 -5.03
CA LEU A 106 -7.55 -7.78 -6.19
C LEU A 106 -8.29 -7.54 -7.52
N LYS A 107 -9.59 -7.24 -7.50
CA LYS A 107 -10.32 -6.80 -8.71
C LYS A 107 -9.78 -5.47 -9.25
N TYR A 108 -9.17 -4.66 -8.44
CA TYR A 108 -8.74 -3.28 -8.76
C TYR A 108 -7.22 -3.10 -8.66
N ALA A 109 -6.59 -3.62 -7.60
CA ALA A 109 -5.15 -3.58 -7.41
C ALA A 109 -4.43 -4.68 -8.20
N ASP A 110 -3.13 -4.55 -8.40
CA ASP A 110 -2.30 -5.54 -9.07
C ASP A 110 -1.90 -6.65 -8.10
N MET A 111 -1.77 -6.29 -6.83
CA MET A 111 -1.41 -7.17 -5.73
C MET A 111 -2.05 -6.75 -4.42
N VAL A 112 -2.29 -7.71 -3.55
CA VAL A 112 -2.89 -7.51 -2.23
C VAL A 112 -1.97 -8.07 -1.17
N CYS A 113 -1.66 -7.26 -0.16
CA CYS A 113 -0.88 -7.66 1.00
C CYS A 113 -1.81 -8.04 2.16
N LEU A 114 -1.68 -9.24 2.69
CA LEU A 114 -2.48 -9.79 3.78
C LEU A 114 -1.67 -9.80 5.08
N GLY A 115 -2.31 -9.42 6.19
CA GLY A 115 -1.67 -9.42 7.51
C GLY A 115 -0.58 -8.37 7.65
N GLU A 116 0.53 -8.72 8.32
CA GLU A 116 1.66 -7.82 8.56
C GLU A 116 2.44 -7.55 7.28
N GLY A 117 2.70 -6.26 7.02
CA GLY A 117 3.27 -5.80 5.76
C GLY A 117 4.78 -5.55 5.79
N GLU A 118 5.39 -5.38 6.96
CA GLU A 118 6.76 -4.88 7.10
C GLU A 118 7.76 -5.72 6.30
N GLU A 119 7.88 -6.99 6.63
CA GLU A 119 8.81 -7.89 5.94
C GLU A 119 8.32 -8.26 4.53
N ALA A 120 7.01 -8.41 4.37
CA ALA A 120 6.44 -8.80 3.10
C ALA A 120 6.64 -7.74 2.02
N VAL A 121 6.39 -6.47 2.34
CA VAL A 121 6.59 -5.35 1.40
C VAL A 121 8.09 -5.12 1.15
N LEU A 122 8.95 -5.28 2.16
CA LEU A 122 10.39 -5.18 1.96
C LEU A 122 10.87 -6.25 0.97
N GLU A 123 10.54 -7.54 1.18
CA GLU A 123 10.95 -8.61 0.26
C GLU A 123 10.45 -8.35 -1.17
N LEU A 124 9.18 -7.93 -1.31
CA LEU A 124 8.62 -7.57 -2.60
C LEU A 124 9.46 -6.48 -3.28
N VAL A 125 9.74 -5.39 -2.57
CA VAL A 125 10.49 -4.23 -3.08
C VAL A 125 11.93 -4.61 -3.44
N GLU A 126 12.60 -5.43 -2.65
CA GLU A 126 13.95 -5.93 -2.93
C GLU A 126 13.98 -6.83 -4.17
N LYS A 127 13.01 -7.73 -4.32
CA LYS A 127 12.87 -8.58 -5.52
C LYS A 127 12.62 -7.73 -6.76
N MET A 128 11.69 -6.78 -6.69
CA MET A 128 11.38 -5.85 -7.79
C MET A 128 12.61 -5.02 -8.17
N SER A 129 13.31 -4.46 -7.20
CA SER A 129 14.51 -3.62 -7.44
C SER A 129 15.66 -4.39 -8.08
N SER A 130 15.74 -5.69 -7.81
CA SER A 130 16.75 -6.59 -8.36
C SER A 130 16.30 -7.31 -9.63
N SER A 131 15.12 -6.97 -10.17
CA SER A 131 14.50 -7.64 -11.33
C SER A 131 14.36 -9.16 -11.16
N LYS A 132 14.18 -9.60 -9.92
CA LYS A 132 13.90 -11.01 -9.58
C LYS A 132 12.41 -11.30 -9.67
N ASP A 133 12.08 -12.58 -9.77
CA ASP A 133 10.70 -13.01 -9.63
C ASP A 133 10.20 -12.71 -8.21
N TYR A 134 9.07 -12.01 -8.11
CA TYR A 134 8.46 -11.62 -6.85
C TYR A 134 7.08 -12.26 -6.63
N LEU A 135 6.62 -13.07 -7.57
CA LEU A 135 5.27 -13.65 -7.51
C LEU A 135 5.11 -14.72 -6.42
N ASP A 136 6.21 -15.20 -5.85
CA ASP A 136 6.26 -16.15 -4.73
C ASP A 136 6.33 -15.48 -3.34
N THR A 137 6.27 -14.15 -3.26
CA THR A 137 6.37 -13.40 -2.01
C THR A 137 5.20 -13.75 -1.08
N GLN A 138 5.51 -14.28 0.11
CA GLN A 138 4.51 -14.60 1.13
C GLN A 138 3.75 -13.37 1.60
N ASN A 139 2.54 -13.53 2.10
CA ASN A 139 1.54 -12.50 2.42
C ASN A 139 0.97 -11.79 1.20
N PHE A 140 1.42 -12.11 -0.02
CA PHE A 140 0.90 -11.45 -1.22
C PHE A 140 0.03 -12.38 -2.07
N TRP A 141 -1.09 -11.83 -2.53
CA TRP A 141 -1.82 -12.35 -3.67
C TRP A 141 -1.61 -11.44 -4.86
N PHE A 142 -1.39 -12.04 -6.02
CA PHE A 142 -1.11 -11.33 -7.27
C PHE A 142 -2.15 -11.65 -8.31
N ARG A 143 -2.48 -10.65 -9.14
CA ARG A 143 -3.25 -10.86 -10.37
C ARG A 143 -2.33 -10.62 -11.57
N THR A 144 -2.06 -11.68 -12.30
CA THR A 144 -1.22 -11.64 -13.50
C THR A 144 -1.78 -12.53 -14.59
N ASN A 145 -1.82 -12.04 -15.83
CA ASN A 145 -2.28 -12.79 -17.01
C ASN A 145 -3.66 -13.48 -16.82
N GLY A 146 -4.59 -12.79 -16.15
CA GLY A 146 -5.93 -13.31 -15.86
C GLY A 146 -5.98 -14.40 -14.78
N LYS A 147 -4.85 -14.73 -14.17
CA LYS A 147 -4.75 -15.71 -13.07
C LYS A 147 -4.50 -15.01 -11.74
N VAL A 148 -4.93 -15.67 -10.67
CA VAL A 148 -4.66 -15.24 -9.29
C VAL A 148 -3.68 -16.23 -8.66
N ILE A 149 -2.53 -15.70 -8.22
CA ILE A 149 -1.55 -16.44 -7.41
C ILE A 149 -1.83 -16.08 -5.96
N ARG A 150 -1.99 -17.09 -5.10
CA ARG A 150 -2.26 -16.95 -3.67
C ARG A 150 -1.13 -17.57 -2.89
N ASN A 151 -0.28 -16.75 -2.30
CA ASN A 151 0.80 -17.23 -1.45
C ASN A 151 0.34 -17.38 0.00
N SER A 152 1.03 -18.23 0.75
CA SER A 152 0.79 -18.44 2.18
C SER A 152 1.13 -17.20 3.00
N LEU A 153 0.55 -17.10 4.19
CA LEU A 153 0.94 -16.10 5.17
C LEU A 153 2.28 -16.49 5.80
N ARG A 154 3.05 -15.47 6.19
CA ARG A 154 4.21 -15.62 7.07
C ARG A 154 3.76 -15.94 8.49
N PRO A 155 4.58 -16.61 9.29
CA PRO A 155 4.41 -16.57 10.74
C PRO A 155 4.43 -15.12 11.24
N LEU A 156 3.67 -14.84 12.29
CA LEU A 156 3.72 -13.54 12.95
C LEU A 156 5.14 -13.30 13.49
N THR A 157 5.61 -12.06 13.44
CA THR A 157 6.90 -11.72 14.01
C THR A 157 6.86 -11.89 15.53
N GLY A 158 7.87 -12.58 16.07
CA GLY A 158 7.98 -12.83 17.52
C GLY A 158 8.65 -11.69 18.28
N ASN A 159 9.29 -10.77 17.59
CA ASN A 159 10.04 -9.67 18.21
C ASN A 159 9.90 -8.38 17.41
N LEU A 160 9.07 -7.47 17.91
CA LEU A 160 8.84 -6.16 17.30
C LEU A 160 10.03 -5.20 17.43
N ASP A 161 10.96 -5.46 18.37
CA ASP A 161 12.15 -4.63 18.56
C ASP A 161 13.15 -4.75 17.39
N ASN A 162 12.93 -5.71 16.49
CA ASN A 162 13.71 -5.83 15.26
C ASN A 162 13.34 -4.75 14.21
N TYR A 163 12.23 -4.05 14.41
CA TYR A 163 11.80 -2.98 13.52
C TYR A 163 12.23 -1.62 14.08
N PRO A 164 12.58 -0.67 13.20
CA PRO A 164 12.80 0.71 13.63
C PRO A 164 11.50 1.31 14.15
N PHE A 165 11.62 2.38 14.94
CA PHE A 165 10.45 3.16 15.34
C PHE A 165 9.66 3.63 14.13
N ALA A 166 8.33 3.72 14.28
CA ALA A 166 7.44 4.18 13.21
C ALA A 166 7.87 5.55 12.67
N ASP A 167 7.71 5.74 11.37
CA ASP A 167 8.08 6.95 10.65
C ASP A 167 7.13 8.11 10.99
N TYR A 168 7.59 9.00 11.85
CA TYR A 168 6.91 10.25 12.21
C TYR A 168 7.63 11.49 11.65
N ASP A 169 8.67 11.29 10.85
CA ASP A 169 9.34 12.39 10.19
C ASP A 169 8.35 13.04 9.21
N LEU A 170 8.00 14.27 9.54
CA LEU A 170 7.28 15.12 8.60
C LEU A 170 8.34 15.59 7.61
N ASP A 171 8.34 15.03 6.41
CA ASP A 171 9.14 15.57 5.33
C ASP A 171 8.69 17.03 5.13
N THR A 172 9.54 17.96 5.62
CA THR A 172 9.37 19.41 5.46
C THR A 172 9.79 19.84 4.07
#